data_c7c130e6b17c3307a4fbe80e6f0019ac
#
_entry.id   c7c130e6b17c3307a4fbe80e6f0019ac
#
_cell.length_a   1.000
_cell.length_b   1.000
_cell.length_c   1.000
_cell.angle_alpha   90.00
_cell.angle_beta   90.00
_cell.angle_gamma   90.00
#
_symmetry.space_group_name_H-M   'P 1'
#
loop_
_entity.id
_entity.type
_entity.pdbx_description
1 polymer ?
#
loop_
_entity_poly.entity_id
_entity_poly.type
_entity_poly.pdbx_seq_one_letter_code
_entity_poly.pdbx_strand_id
1 'polypeptide(L)'
;MSAQLPGWLPTRWAQLRRQWLRRRLRAAEFACVLEPPPPNEWVALDCETTGLNTRTDAIISVGAVRIVGDKILTSQRLELLICPDKQVSADSVRVHRLRQQDLQDGLPLDEAMRRLLHFIGSRPLVGYYLEFDVAMLNRAVVPILGLGLPQRRIEVSALYHDFKFAQLPPHHQQGNVEIDLRFTTLLADLALPQREAHDALNDAVMAAMAFTK
;
A
#
# COMPACT_ATOMS: atom_id res chain seq x y z
N MET A 1 -26.03 9.83 6.28
CA MET A 1 -25.52 10.40 7.56
C MET A 1 -24.00 10.27 7.49
N SER A 2 -23.31 11.37 7.23
CA SER A 2 -21.84 11.42 7.12
C SER A 2 -21.22 11.27 8.51
N ALA A 3 -20.64 10.12 8.77
CA ALA A 3 -19.78 9.92 9.93
C ALA A 3 -18.53 10.80 9.78
N GLN A 4 -18.55 11.97 10.41
CA GLN A 4 -17.33 12.77 10.58
C GLN A 4 -16.37 11.97 11.47
N LEU A 5 -15.29 11.47 10.88
CA LEU A 5 -14.17 10.93 11.64
C LEU A 5 -13.61 12.02 12.57
N PRO A 6 -13.36 11.72 13.85
CA PRO A 6 -12.93 12.71 14.82
C PRO A 6 -11.65 13.40 14.36
N GLY A 7 -11.69 14.74 14.35
CA GLY A 7 -10.59 15.61 13.98
C GLY A 7 -9.31 15.26 14.74
N TRP A 8 -8.28 15.00 14.00
CA TRP A 8 -6.96 14.63 14.49
C TRP A 8 -6.27 15.84 15.15
N LEU A 9 -6.53 16.06 16.42
CA LEU A 9 -5.63 16.87 17.24
C LEU A 9 -4.40 15.99 17.56
N PRO A 10 -3.18 16.42 17.20
CA PRO A 10 -1.99 15.63 17.50
C PRO A 10 -1.86 15.56 19.03
N THR A 11 -2.06 14.37 19.57
CA THR A 11 -1.78 14.13 20.99
C THR A 11 -0.30 14.45 21.24
N ARG A 12 0.06 14.91 22.44
CA ARG A 12 1.47 15.15 22.83
C ARG A 12 2.37 13.97 22.48
N TRP A 13 1.87 12.75 22.57
CA TRP A 13 2.55 11.53 22.16
C TRP A 13 2.85 11.45 20.66
N ALA A 14 1.95 11.88 19.80
CA ALA A 14 2.18 11.91 18.36
C ALA A 14 3.27 12.93 17.99
N GLN A 15 3.30 14.07 18.68
CA GLN A 15 4.35 15.08 18.50
C GLN A 15 5.72 14.58 18.97
N LEU A 16 5.79 13.95 20.15
CA LEU A 16 7.03 13.37 20.69
C LEU A 16 7.55 12.24 19.78
N ARG A 17 6.66 11.35 19.32
CA ARG A 17 7.02 10.29 18.38
C ARG A 17 7.59 10.87 17.09
N ARG A 18 6.98 11.92 16.54
CA ARG A 18 7.46 12.61 15.33
C ARG A 18 8.83 13.24 15.54
N GLN A 19 9.04 13.94 16.67
CA GLN A 19 10.35 14.52 16.99
C GLN A 19 11.42 13.44 17.11
N TRP A 20 11.10 12.31 17.72
CA TRP A 20 12.02 11.18 17.85
C TRP A 20 12.35 10.58 16.47
N LEU A 21 11.35 10.39 15.59
CA LEU A 21 11.56 9.89 14.23
C LEU A 21 12.41 10.88 13.39
N ARG A 22 12.17 12.19 13.52
CA ARG A 22 12.98 13.21 12.84
C ARG A 22 14.45 13.15 13.21
N ARG A 23 14.78 12.82 14.47
CA ARG A 23 16.19 12.65 14.90
C ARG A 23 16.85 11.41 14.29
N ARG A 24 16.07 10.43 13.87
CA ARG A 24 16.55 9.19 13.25
C ARG A 24 16.57 9.27 11.73
N LEU A 25 15.92 10.25 11.15
CA LEU A 25 15.86 10.43 9.70
C LEU A 25 17.27 10.74 9.18
N ARG A 26 17.75 9.90 8.26
CA ARG A 26 19.07 10.06 7.64
C ARG A 26 19.05 11.04 6.47
N ALA A 27 17.98 11.00 5.65
CA ALA A 27 17.85 11.81 4.44
C ALA A 27 16.86 12.95 4.70
N ALA A 28 17.37 14.17 4.92
CA ALA A 28 16.57 15.35 5.24
C ALA A 28 15.56 15.73 4.15
N GLU A 29 15.84 15.40 2.90
CA GLU A 29 14.94 15.60 1.75
C GLU A 29 13.58 14.90 1.92
N PHE A 30 13.53 13.79 2.69
CA PHE A 30 12.31 13.06 3.00
C PHE A 30 11.65 13.47 4.33
N ALA A 31 11.96 14.64 4.88
CA ALA A 31 11.30 15.12 6.10
C ALA A 31 9.77 15.19 5.93
N CYS A 32 9.29 15.36 4.70
CA CYS A 32 7.87 15.36 4.35
C CYS A 32 7.12 14.09 4.76
N VAL A 33 7.78 12.91 4.81
CA VAL A 33 7.12 11.66 5.23
C VAL A 33 6.72 11.64 6.71
N LEU A 34 7.29 12.56 7.51
CA LEU A 34 7.03 12.72 8.93
C LEU A 34 6.07 13.89 9.23
N GLU A 35 5.59 14.61 8.22
CA GLU A 35 4.62 15.67 8.42
C GLU A 35 3.23 15.12 8.82
N PRO A 36 2.33 15.96 9.36
CA PRO A 36 0.94 15.57 9.48
C PRO A 36 0.39 15.18 8.12
N PRO A 37 -0.34 14.07 8.02
CA PRO A 37 -0.98 13.73 6.75
C PRO A 37 -1.98 14.80 6.36
N PRO A 38 -2.06 15.17 5.06
CA PRO A 38 -3.12 16.05 4.59
C PRO A 38 -4.48 15.42 4.87
N PRO A 39 -5.49 16.23 5.23
CA PRO A 39 -6.82 15.73 5.56
C PRO A 39 -7.47 15.11 4.32
N ASN A 40 -8.13 13.97 4.51
CA ASN A 40 -8.87 13.25 3.47
C ASN A 40 -8.01 12.90 2.25
N GLU A 41 -6.72 12.64 2.44
CA GLU A 41 -5.83 12.13 1.39
C GLU A 41 -5.16 10.83 1.81
N TRP A 42 -5.07 9.90 0.87
CA TRP A 42 -4.42 8.60 1.02
C TRP A 42 -3.66 8.25 -0.24
N VAL A 43 -2.82 7.23 -0.16
CA VAL A 43 -2.19 6.60 -1.30
C VAL A 43 -2.50 5.12 -1.24
N ALA A 44 -3.18 4.59 -2.25
CA ALA A 44 -3.25 3.15 -2.45
C ALA A 44 -2.00 2.68 -3.18
N LEU A 45 -1.42 1.58 -2.74
CA LEU A 45 -0.23 0.99 -3.34
C LEU A 45 -0.28 -0.53 -3.33
N ASP A 46 0.48 -1.11 -4.26
CA ASP A 46 0.71 -2.54 -4.39
C ASP A 46 2.10 -2.78 -5.01
N CYS A 47 2.69 -3.96 -4.81
CA CYS A 47 4.01 -4.32 -5.30
C CYS A 47 4.01 -5.69 -5.97
N GLU A 48 4.63 -5.82 -7.15
CA GLU A 48 5.01 -7.12 -7.69
C GLU A 48 6.43 -7.49 -7.25
N THR A 49 6.62 -8.77 -6.97
CA THR A 49 7.87 -9.27 -6.41
C THR A 49 8.31 -10.56 -7.06
N THR A 50 9.59 -10.93 -6.94
CA THR A 50 10.13 -12.20 -7.47
C THR A 50 9.64 -13.43 -6.69
N GLY A 51 8.91 -13.24 -5.59
CA GLY A 51 8.35 -14.30 -4.75
C GLY A 51 7.86 -13.74 -3.42
N LEU A 52 7.39 -14.60 -2.52
CA LEU A 52 6.71 -14.21 -1.28
C LEU A 52 7.62 -14.14 -0.04
N ASN A 53 8.92 -14.38 -0.19
CA ASN A 53 9.84 -14.31 0.93
C ASN A 53 10.36 -12.89 1.12
N THR A 54 9.83 -12.17 2.10
CA THR A 54 10.20 -10.78 2.38
C THR A 54 11.68 -10.57 2.73
N ARG A 55 12.45 -11.62 3.01
CA ARG A 55 13.90 -11.54 3.32
C ARG A 55 14.77 -11.68 2.10
N THR A 56 14.35 -12.45 1.11
CA THR A 56 15.19 -12.85 -0.03
C THR A 56 14.70 -12.36 -1.37
N ASP A 57 13.40 -12.18 -1.54
CA ASP A 57 12.83 -11.79 -2.82
C ASP A 57 12.94 -10.28 -3.08
N ALA A 58 12.92 -9.90 -4.34
CA ALA A 58 13.10 -8.53 -4.79
C ALA A 58 11.76 -7.91 -5.22
N ILE A 59 11.62 -6.61 -5.05
CA ILE A 59 10.53 -5.82 -5.65
C ILE A 59 10.90 -5.59 -7.11
N ILE A 60 9.96 -5.82 -8.02
CA ILE A 60 10.14 -5.65 -9.48
C ILE A 60 9.17 -4.62 -10.08
N SER A 61 8.07 -4.36 -9.40
CA SER A 61 7.14 -3.29 -9.79
C SER A 61 6.51 -2.66 -8.55
N VAL A 62 6.20 -1.38 -8.62
CA VAL A 62 5.39 -0.67 -7.63
C VAL A 62 4.35 0.16 -8.35
N GLY A 63 3.10 -0.07 -8.03
CA GLY A 63 1.96 0.73 -8.46
C GLY A 63 1.40 1.55 -7.31
N ALA A 64 1.12 2.82 -7.53
CA ALA A 64 0.48 3.65 -6.52
C ALA A 64 -0.44 4.70 -7.14
N VAL A 65 -1.53 5.03 -6.45
CA VAL A 65 -2.50 6.03 -6.89
C VAL A 65 -2.98 6.88 -5.71
N ARG A 66 -3.18 8.18 -5.93
CA ARG A 66 -3.73 9.07 -4.91
C ARG A 66 -5.24 8.96 -4.79
N ILE A 67 -5.71 9.06 -3.55
CA ILE A 67 -7.11 9.15 -3.18
C ILE A 67 -7.31 10.48 -2.45
N VAL A 68 -8.32 11.26 -2.84
CA VAL A 68 -8.70 12.53 -2.19
C VAL A 68 -10.22 12.52 -1.96
N GLY A 69 -10.63 12.45 -0.70
CA GLY A 69 -12.02 12.22 -0.34
C GLY A 69 -12.49 10.86 -0.86
N ASP A 70 -13.50 10.86 -1.71
CA ASP A 70 -14.09 9.72 -2.41
C ASP A 70 -13.56 9.54 -3.85
N LYS A 71 -12.56 10.33 -4.27
CA LYS A 71 -12.05 10.36 -5.65
C LYS A 71 -10.69 9.68 -5.76
N ILE A 72 -10.59 8.74 -6.69
CA ILE A 72 -9.34 8.12 -7.09
C ILE A 72 -8.75 8.94 -8.24
N LEU A 73 -7.61 9.57 -7.99
CA LEU A 73 -6.96 10.46 -8.97
C LEU A 73 -6.04 9.68 -9.90
N THR A 74 -6.59 9.01 -10.90
CA THR A 74 -5.82 8.18 -11.85
C THR A 74 -4.78 8.96 -12.68
N SER A 75 -4.92 10.28 -12.77
CA SER A 75 -3.89 11.17 -13.32
C SER A 75 -2.72 11.42 -12.37
N GLN A 76 -2.88 11.16 -11.08
CA GLN A 76 -1.85 11.23 -10.04
C GLN A 76 -1.52 9.81 -9.59
N ARG A 77 -0.88 9.08 -10.47
CA ARG A 77 -0.42 7.71 -10.26
C ARG A 77 1.10 7.61 -10.39
N LEU A 78 1.64 6.61 -9.78
CA LEU A 78 3.04 6.20 -9.90
C LEU A 78 3.07 4.75 -10.37
N GLU A 79 3.87 4.49 -11.38
CA GLU A 79 4.12 3.16 -11.90
C GLU A 79 5.63 3.03 -12.11
N LEU A 80 6.25 2.13 -11.38
CA LEU A 80 7.69 1.96 -11.38
C LEU A 80 8.02 0.51 -11.73
N LEU A 81 8.77 0.31 -12.80
CA LEU A 81 9.46 -0.96 -13.06
C LEU A 81 10.87 -0.86 -12.48
N ILE A 82 11.29 -1.91 -11.80
CA ILE A 82 12.56 -1.96 -11.06
C ILE A 82 13.40 -3.11 -11.62
N CYS A 83 14.64 -2.80 -11.98
CA CYS A 83 15.59 -3.81 -12.41
C CYS A 83 16.07 -4.62 -11.17
N PRO A 84 15.72 -5.92 -11.07
CA PRO A 84 16.13 -6.71 -9.92
C PRO A 84 17.59 -7.16 -10.06
N ASP A 85 18.32 -7.24 -8.95
CA ASP A 85 19.68 -7.82 -8.89
C ASP A 85 19.68 -9.34 -9.09
N LYS A 86 18.49 -9.98 -9.05
CA LYS A 86 18.31 -11.42 -9.16
C LYS A 86 17.45 -11.77 -10.36
N GLN A 87 17.65 -12.98 -10.89
CA GLN A 87 16.79 -13.50 -11.94
C GLN A 87 15.36 -13.70 -11.45
N VAL A 88 14.41 -13.29 -12.28
CA VAL A 88 12.99 -13.53 -12.06
C VAL A 88 12.66 -14.99 -12.34
N SER A 89 12.04 -15.67 -11.42
CA SER A 89 11.68 -17.08 -11.58
C SER A 89 10.54 -17.26 -12.59
N ALA A 90 10.52 -18.41 -13.27
CA ALA A 90 9.43 -18.73 -14.19
C ALA A 90 8.06 -18.77 -13.50
N ASP A 91 8.03 -19.13 -12.21
CA ASP A 91 6.77 -19.17 -11.44
C ASP A 91 6.24 -17.78 -11.13
N SER A 92 7.12 -16.82 -10.76
CA SER A 92 6.70 -15.44 -10.54
C SER A 92 6.28 -14.78 -11.86
N VAL A 93 6.97 -15.05 -12.99
CA VAL A 93 6.54 -14.55 -14.32
C VAL A 93 5.14 -15.04 -14.69
N ARG A 94 4.73 -16.25 -14.29
CA ARG A 94 3.35 -16.73 -14.53
C ARG A 94 2.30 -15.93 -13.77
N VAL A 95 2.67 -15.35 -12.64
CA VAL A 95 1.78 -14.56 -11.81
C VAL A 95 1.68 -13.13 -12.35
N HIS A 96 2.77 -12.38 -12.35
CA HIS A 96 2.77 -10.94 -12.68
C HIS A 96 3.11 -10.64 -14.16
N ARG A 97 3.46 -11.65 -14.98
CA ARG A 97 3.77 -11.57 -16.43
C ARG A 97 4.97 -10.70 -16.81
N LEU A 98 5.69 -10.14 -15.85
CA LEU A 98 6.90 -9.37 -16.08
C LEU A 98 8.09 -10.32 -16.25
N ARG A 99 8.70 -10.32 -17.43
CA ARG A 99 9.88 -11.13 -17.73
C ARG A 99 11.15 -10.34 -17.42
N GLN A 100 12.26 -11.03 -17.26
CA GLN A 100 13.57 -10.41 -17.04
C GLN A 100 13.89 -9.31 -18.07
N GLN A 101 13.55 -9.54 -19.33
CA GLN A 101 13.79 -8.56 -20.41
C GLN A 101 12.92 -7.29 -20.25
N ASP A 102 11.72 -7.40 -19.68
CA ASP A 102 10.80 -6.28 -19.49
C ASP A 102 11.28 -5.36 -18.34
N LEU A 103 12.17 -5.89 -17.47
CA LEU A 103 12.74 -5.20 -16.32
C LEU A 103 14.16 -4.67 -16.55
N GLN A 104 14.79 -4.97 -17.69
CA GLN A 104 16.17 -4.55 -17.96
C GLN A 104 16.35 -3.02 -17.98
N ASP A 105 15.35 -2.33 -18.50
CA ASP A 105 15.31 -0.87 -18.56
C ASP A 105 14.62 -0.25 -17.33
N GLY A 106 14.34 -1.06 -16.31
CA GLY A 106 13.76 -0.62 -15.06
C GLY A 106 14.71 0.24 -14.24
N LEU A 107 14.15 0.99 -13.30
CA LEU A 107 14.93 1.86 -12.42
C LEU A 107 15.78 1.03 -11.43
N PRO A 108 16.92 1.59 -11.00
CA PRO A 108 17.58 1.10 -9.80
C PRO A 108 16.66 1.18 -8.58
N LEU A 109 16.72 0.21 -7.68
CA LEU A 109 15.84 0.12 -6.52
C LEU A 109 15.86 1.39 -5.65
N ASP A 110 17.06 1.97 -5.40
CA ASP A 110 17.19 3.21 -4.61
C ASP A 110 16.44 4.38 -5.26
N GLU A 111 16.57 4.55 -6.57
CA GLU A 111 15.87 5.61 -7.30
C GLU A 111 14.36 5.41 -7.29
N ALA A 112 13.89 4.17 -7.49
CA ALA A 112 12.47 3.83 -7.42
C ALA A 112 11.90 4.15 -6.03
N MET A 113 12.61 3.80 -4.96
CA MET A 113 12.18 4.10 -3.58
C MET A 113 12.17 5.60 -3.29
N ARG A 114 13.11 6.37 -3.80
CA ARG A 114 13.11 7.84 -3.66
C ARG A 114 11.88 8.45 -4.35
N ARG A 115 11.56 8.02 -5.55
CA ARG A 115 10.34 8.47 -6.27
C ARG A 115 9.07 8.10 -5.50
N LEU A 116 9.01 6.87 -4.97
CA LEU A 116 7.89 6.41 -4.15
C LEU A 116 7.73 7.27 -2.88
N LEU A 117 8.82 7.53 -2.15
CA LEU A 117 8.80 8.34 -0.92
C LEU A 117 8.28 9.76 -1.16
N HIS A 118 8.66 10.39 -2.26
CA HIS A 118 8.13 11.70 -2.66
C HIS A 118 6.64 11.62 -3.02
N PHE A 119 6.22 10.56 -3.69
CA PHE A 119 4.82 10.36 -4.09
C PHE A 119 3.90 10.16 -2.88
N ILE A 120 4.27 9.28 -1.95
CA ILE A 120 3.46 8.98 -0.78
C ILE A 120 3.47 10.13 0.24
N GLY A 121 4.61 10.80 0.43
CA GLY A 121 4.77 11.83 1.47
C GLY A 121 4.34 11.29 2.83
N SER A 122 3.50 12.05 3.56
CA SER A 122 2.97 11.66 4.87
C SER A 122 1.59 10.98 4.81
N ARG A 123 1.04 10.71 3.63
CA ARG A 123 -0.30 10.14 3.45
C ARG A 123 -0.38 8.73 4.00
N PRO A 124 -1.49 8.36 4.67
CA PRO A 124 -1.74 6.96 5.01
C PRO A 124 -1.74 6.08 3.77
N LEU A 125 -1.26 4.85 3.92
CA LEU A 125 -1.20 3.86 2.86
C LEU A 125 -2.42 2.96 2.92
N VAL A 126 -2.99 2.66 1.78
CA VAL A 126 -4.12 1.76 1.57
C VAL A 126 -3.65 0.60 0.69
N GLY A 127 -4.06 -0.62 0.96
CA GLY A 127 -3.74 -1.77 0.12
C GLY A 127 -4.49 -3.01 0.54
N TYR A 128 -4.30 -4.07 -0.24
CA TYR A 128 -4.80 -5.40 0.03
C TYR A 128 -3.61 -6.31 0.35
N TYR A 129 -3.61 -6.95 1.53
CA TYR A 129 -2.43 -7.60 2.12
C TYR A 129 -1.22 -6.68 2.25
N LEU A 130 -1.47 -5.41 2.50
CA LEU A 130 -0.51 -4.31 2.56
C LEU A 130 0.69 -4.56 3.49
N GLU A 131 0.56 -5.43 4.48
CA GLU A 131 1.67 -5.75 5.38
C GLU A 131 2.85 -6.39 4.65
N PHE A 132 2.56 -7.22 3.63
CA PHE A 132 3.59 -7.83 2.79
C PHE A 132 4.34 -6.74 2.00
N ASP A 133 3.61 -5.87 1.30
CA ASP A 133 4.20 -4.78 0.50
C ASP A 133 5.06 -3.85 1.37
N VAL A 134 4.53 -3.45 2.53
CA VAL A 134 5.28 -2.60 3.46
C VAL A 134 6.52 -3.32 4.02
N ALA A 135 6.48 -4.63 4.24
CA ALA A 135 7.65 -5.37 4.67
C ALA A 135 8.73 -5.39 3.57
N MET A 136 8.35 -5.62 2.32
CA MET A 136 9.23 -5.56 1.16
C MET A 136 9.82 -4.16 0.97
N LEU A 137 8.98 -3.13 0.97
CA LEU A 137 9.38 -1.72 0.83
C LEU A 137 10.31 -1.28 1.96
N ASN A 138 10.04 -1.65 3.20
CA ASN A 138 10.88 -1.29 4.35
C ASN A 138 12.31 -1.80 4.21
N ARG A 139 12.52 -2.96 3.61
CA ARG A 139 13.87 -3.48 3.37
C ARG A 139 14.70 -2.54 2.48
N ALA A 140 14.05 -1.92 1.49
CA ALA A 140 14.70 -0.96 0.59
C ALA A 140 14.71 0.48 1.14
N VAL A 141 13.69 0.86 1.91
CA VAL A 141 13.52 2.23 2.43
C VAL A 141 14.37 2.50 3.68
N VAL A 142 14.55 1.51 4.57
CA VAL A 142 15.33 1.67 5.81
C VAL A 142 16.77 2.14 5.58
N PRO A 143 17.52 1.65 4.59
CA PRO A 143 18.85 2.19 4.27
C PRO A 143 18.82 3.68 3.92
N ILE A 144 17.79 4.14 3.23
CA ILE A 144 17.60 5.55 2.79
C ILE A 144 17.18 6.43 3.96
N LEU A 145 16.09 6.07 4.63
CA LEU A 145 15.48 6.90 5.67
C LEU A 145 16.12 6.74 7.05
N GLY A 146 16.76 5.60 7.35
CA GLY A 146 17.16 5.22 8.71
C GLY A 146 16.02 4.71 9.57
N LEU A 147 14.81 4.61 9.01
CA LEU A 147 13.58 4.12 9.65
C LEU A 147 12.67 3.49 8.58
N GLY A 148 11.76 2.63 9.01
CA GLY A 148 10.71 2.10 8.12
C GLY A 148 9.66 3.16 7.80
N LEU A 149 8.78 2.85 6.84
CA LEU A 149 7.67 3.70 6.42
C LEU A 149 6.82 4.09 7.64
N PRO A 150 6.74 5.38 8.00
CA PRO A 150 6.06 5.84 9.21
C PRO A 150 4.55 6.00 9.06
N GLN A 151 4.03 5.88 7.84
CA GLN A 151 2.64 6.12 7.49
C GLN A 151 1.71 5.10 8.17
N ARG A 152 0.49 5.55 8.48
CA ARG A 152 -0.57 4.65 8.89
C ARG A 152 -0.92 3.72 7.74
N ARG A 153 -1.18 2.45 8.04
CA ARG A 153 -1.61 1.43 7.10
C ARG A 153 -3.09 1.20 7.25
N ILE A 154 -3.78 1.04 6.13
CA ILE A 154 -5.20 0.74 6.05
C ILE A 154 -5.34 -0.50 5.17
N GLU A 155 -5.70 -1.60 5.81
CA GLU A 155 -5.88 -2.89 5.17
C GLU A 155 -7.31 -3.03 4.68
N VAL A 156 -7.47 -3.18 3.37
CA VAL A 156 -8.79 -3.24 2.73
C VAL A 156 -9.55 -4.51 3.12
N SER A 157 -8.85 -5.64 3.24
CA SER A 157 -9.48 -6.89 3.67
C SER A 157 -10.04 -6.81 5.09
N ALA A 158 -9.37 -6.08 6.00
CA ALA A 158 -9.87 -5.86 7.35
C ALA A 158 -11.11 -4.95 7.37
N LEU A 159 -11.11 -3.88 6.57
CA LEU A 159 -12.29 -3.02 6.44
C LEU A 159 -13.50 -3.80 5.89
N TYR A 160 -13.26 -4.64 4.88
CA TYR A 160 -14.30 -5.49 4.31
C TYR A 160 -14.80 -6.53 5.32
N HIS A 161 -13.90 -7.15 6.09
CA HIS A 161 -14.27 -8.06 7.16
C HIS A 161 -15.23 -7.40 8.15
N ASP A 162 -14.86 -6.22 8.66
CA ASP A 162 -15.67 -5.47 9.63
C ASP A 162 -17.03 -5.07 9.04
N PHE A 163 -17.05 -4.66 7.77
CA PHE A 163 -18.28 -4.35 7.04
C PHE A 163 -19.21 -5.57 6.94
N LYS A 164 -18.69 -6.73 6.55
CA LYS A 164 -19.47 -8.00 6.46
C LYS A 164 -19.90 -8.47 7.84
N PHE A 165 -19.02 -8.44 8.81
CA PHE A 165 -19.33 -8.85 10.17
C PHE A 165 -20.46 -8.03 10.79
N ALA A 166 -20.47 -6.70 10.56
CA ALA A 166 -21.54 -5.82 11.03
C ALA A 166 -22.93 -6.13 10.41
N GLN A 167 -22.95 -6.79 9.23
CA GLN A 167 -24.21 -7.19 8.56
C GLN A 167 -24.74 -8.52 9.07
N LEU A 168 -23.97 -9.29 9.82
CA LEU A 168 -24.42 -10.58 10.33
C LEU A 168 -25.48 -10.40 11.42
N PRO A 169 -26.46 -11.31 11.48
CA PRO A 169 -27.40 -11.36 12.59
C PRO A 169 -26.67 -11.51 13.94
N PRO A 170 -27.18 -10.90 15.05
CA PRO A 170 -26.48 -10.90 16.34
C PRO A 170 -26.08 -12.28 16.89
N HIS A 171 -26.84 -13.32 16.58
CA HIS A 171 -26.54 -14.69 17.01
C HIS A 171 -25.38 -15.31 16.23
N HIS A 172 -25.10 -14.85 15.00
CA HIS A 172 -23.94 -15.27 14.24
C HIS A 172 -22.67 -14.51 14.67
N GLN A 173 -22.79 -13.28 15.18
CA GLN A 173 -21.63 -12.49 15.65
C GLN A 173 -20.98 -13.07 16.90
N GLN A 174 -21.64 -14.00 17.59
CA GLN A 174 -21.09 -14.70 18.78
C GLN A 174 -20.35 -15.99 18.43
N GLY A 175 -20.38 -16.41 17.18
CA GLY A 175 -19.74 -17.62 16.68
C GLY A 175 -18.46 -17.32 15.88
N ASN A 176 -17.74 -18.38 15.53
CA ASN A 176 -16.60 -18.30 14.62
C ASN A 176 -17.13 -18.26 13.17
N VAL A 177 -17.37 -17.06 12.63
CA VAL A 177 -17.87 -16.90 11.25
C VAL A 177 -16.66 -16.69 10.33
N GLU A 178 -16.54 -17.57 9.34
CA GLU A 178 -15.54 -17.45 8.30
C GLU A 178 -16.09 -16.53 7.18
N ILE A 179 -15.42 -15.38 7.00
CA ILE A 179 -15.71 -14.44 5.92
C ILE A 179 -14.64 -14.62 4.86
N ASP A 180 -15.06 -14.86 3.61
CA ASP A 180 -14.12 -14.97 2.49
C ASP A 180 -13.51 -13.61 2.16
N LEU A 181 -12.22 -13.45 2.45
CA LEU A 181 -11.46 -12.22 2.26
C LEU A 181 -10.68 -12.17 0.95
N ARG A 182 -10.85 -13.15 0.05
CA ARG A 182 -10.17 -13.14 -1.26
C ARG A 182 -10.52 -11.87 -2.03
N PHE A 183 -9.54 -11.28 -2.68
CA PHE A 183 -9.72 -10.00 -3.37
C PHE A 183 -10.82 -10.04 -4.43
N THR A 184 -10.86 -11.13 -5.21
CA THR A 184 -11.92 -11.35 -6.23
C THR A 184 -13.32 -11.41 -5.62
N THR A 185 -13.47 -12.08 -4.46
CA THR A 185 -14.75 -12.17 -3.73
C THR A 185 -15.16 -10.80 -3.22
N LEU A 186 -14.22 -10.06 -2.61
CA LEU A 186 -14.42 -8.70 -2.09
C LEU A 186 -14.89 -7.75 -3.22
N LEU A 187 -14.18 -7.74 -4.35
CA LEU A 187 -14.55 -6.89 -5.49
C LEU A 187 -15.93 -7.24 -6.06
N ALA A 188 -16.23 -8.53 -6.21
CA ALA A 188 -17.52 -8.99 -6.71
C ALA A 188 -18.66 -8.60 -5.77
N ASP A 189 -18.50 -8.80 -4.46
CA ASP A 189 -19.53 -8.50 -3.46
C ASP A 189 -19.79 -6.98 -3.35
N LEU A 190 -18.76 -6.14 -3.50
CA LEU A 190 -18.89 -4.69 -3.56
C LEU A 190 -19.36 -4.17 -4.93
N ALA A 191 -19.64 -5.05 -5.89
CA ALA A 191 -20.00 -4.72 -7.27
C ALA A 191 -18.97 -3.77 -7.93
N LEU A 192 -17.67 -4.02 -7.70
CA LEU A 192 -16.58 -3.26 -8.27
C LEU A 192 -16.02 -3.94 -9.52
N PRO A 193 -15.57 -3.15 -10.53
CA PRO A 193 -14.97 -3.71 -11.72
C PRO A 193 -13.64 -4.41 -11.38
N GLN A 194 -13.46 -5.61 -11.91
CA GLN A 194 -12.19 -6.30 -11.85
C GLN A 194 -11.33 -5.86 -13.03
N ARG A 195 -10.11 -5.47 -12.74
CA ARG A 195 -9.07 -5.17 -13.73
C ARG A 195 -8.19 -6.40 -13.92
N GLU A 196 -7.26 -6.31 -14.84
CA GLU A 196 -6.23 -7.33 -15.00
C GLU A 196 -5.42 -7.45 -13.71
N ALA A 197 -5.51 -8.61 -13.07
CA ALA A 197 -4.84 -8.89 -11.80
C ALA A 197 -3.33 -9.10 -12.02
N HIS A 198 -2.56 -8.92 -10.94
CA HIS A 198 -1.10 -9.05 -10.94
C HIS A 198 -0.40 -8.00 -11.83
N ASP A 199 -0.95 -6.81 -11.82
CA ASP A 199 -0.36 -5.58 -12.27
C ASP A 199 -0.44 -4.60 -11.11
N ALA A 200 0.70 -4.19 -10.56
CA ALA A 200 0.77 -3.42 -9.32
C ALA A 200 -0.09 -2.15 -9.35
N LEU A 201 -0.17 -1.45 -10.50
CA LEU A 201 -1.01 -0.25 -10.59
C LEU A 201 -2.51 -0.61 -10.62
N ASN A 202 -2.89 -1.65 -11.34
CA ASN A 202 -4.27 -2.11 -11.37
C ASN A 202 -4.73 -2.60 -10.00
N ASP A 203 -3.90 -3.36 -9.29
CA ASP A 203 -4.20 -3.88 -7.95
C ASP A 203 -4.30 -2.73 -6.93
N ALA A 204 -3.40 -1.73 -6.99
CA ALA A 204 -3.52 -0.51 -6.21
C ALA A 204 -4.82 0.27 -6.49
N VAL A 205 -5.24 0.38 -7.77
CA VAL A 205 -6.50 1.03 -8.14
C VAL A 205 -7.71 0.23 -7.65
N MET A 206 -7.68 -1.10 -7.74
CA MET A 206 -8.75 -1.96 -7.21
C MET A 206 -8.86 -1.85 -5.68
N ALA A 207 -7.73 -1.81 -4.96
CA ALA A 207 -7.71 -1.56 -3.52
C ALA A 207 -8.26 -0.16 -3.18
N ALA A 208 -7.93 0.86 -3.99
CA ALA A 208 -8.49 2.20 -3.84
C ALA A 208 -10.01 2.23 -4.03
N MET A 209 -10.53 1.51 -5.04
CA MET A 209 -11.98 1.39 -5.28
C MET A 209 -12.69 0.72 -4.11
N ALA A 210 -12.12 -0.34 -3.56
CA ALA A 210 -12.69 -1.02 -2.40
C ALA A 210 -12.66 -0.14 -1.13
N PHE A 211 -11.61 0.65 -0.95
CA PHE A 211 -11.49 1.58 0.17
C PHE A 211 -12.50 2.73 0.11
N THR A 212 -12.82 3.24 -1.09
CA THR A 212 -13.72 4.40 -1.27
C THR A 212 -15.21 4.02 -1.34
N LYS A 213 -15.53 2.71 -1.39
CA LYS A 213 -16.90 2.18 -1.42
C LYS A 213 -17.57 2.16 -0.06
#